data_d1acc55a03d7af1995aa19f0ba2c2b2e
#
_entry.id   d1acc55a03d7af1995aa19f0ba2c2b2e
#
_cell.length_a   1.000
_cell.length_b   1.000
_cell.length_c   1.000
_cell.angle_alpha   90.00
_cell.angle_beta   90.00
_cell.angle_gamma   90.00
#
_symmetry.space_group_name_H-M   'P 1'
#
loop_
_entity.id
_entity.type
_entity.pdbx_description
1 polymer ?
#
loop_
_entity_poly.entity_id
_entity_poly.type
_entity_poly.pdbx_seq_one_letter_code
_entity_poly.pdbx_strand_id
1 'polypeptide(L)'
;MITFDKFKFNALESKDSGLLFSKYTFKNGITISVITNTEFSNFDDGTYEVAFFKKNLPIEIPNKIKKVFKDNIIYRFFLKEIPEEKMNWIIKQIAIL
;
A
#
# COMPACT_ATOMS: atom_id res chain seq x y z
N MET A 1 -12.67 -5.24 11.43
CA MET A 1 -11.44 -5.09 10.61
C MET A 1 -11.40 -3.70 10.00
N ILE A 2 -10.22 -3.12 9.88
CA ILE A 2 -10.07 -1.82 9.22
C ILE A 2 -10.39 -1.92 7.73
N THR A 3 -10.95 -0.86 7.17
CA THR A 3 -11.21 -0.75 5.73
C THR A 3 -10.44 0.46 5.19
N PHE A 4 -10.23 0.46 3.88
CA PHE A 4 -9.37 1.48 3.25
C PHE A 4 -9.88 2.91 3.44
N ASP A 5 -11.19 3.09 3.52
CA ASP A 5 -11.79 4.43 3.76
C ASP A 5 -11.40 5.02 5.10
N LYS A 6 -10.87 4.22 6.02
CA LYS A 6 -10.38 4.69 7.33
C LYS A 6 -8.92 5.13 7.30
N PHE A 7 -8.21 4.85 6.21
CA PHE A 7 -6.82 5.30 6.06
C PHE A 7 -6.79 6.81 5.90
N LYS A 8 -5.97 7.46 6.71
CA LYS A 8 -5.80 8.91 6.66
C LYS A 8 -4.49 9.24 5.95
N PHE A 9 -4.59 9.99 4.87
CA PHE A 9 -3.42 10.37 4.09
C PHE A 9 -2.85 11.70 4.58
N ASN A 10 -1.53 11.72 4.77
CA ASN A 10 -0.79 12.90 5.20
C ASN A 10 0.21 13.28 4.12
N ALA A 11 0.43 14.58 3.95
CA ALA A 11 1.45 15.06 3.04
C ALA A 11 2.83 14.87 3.67
N LEU A 12 3.80 14.44 2.84
CA LEU A 12 5.20 14.49 3.27
C LEU A 12 5.66 15.94 3.27
N GLU A 13 6.49 16.30 4.26
CA GLU A 13 6.95 17.68 4.46
C GLU A 13 7.91 18.18 3.41
N SER A 14 8.28 17.40 2.41
CA SER A 14 9.14 17.88 1.35
C SER A 14 8.34 18.79 0.43
N LYS A 15 8.85 19.98 0.23
CA LYS A 15 8.13 21.13 -0.32
C LYS A 15 7.49 20.95 -1.70
N ASP A 16 7.89 19.97 -2.49
CA ASP A 16 7.47 19.89 -3.88
C ASP A 16 6.90 18.55 -4.32
N SER A 17 6.70 17.61 -3.38
CA SER A 17 6.37 16.24 -3.81
C SER A 17 4.90 16.02 -4.12
N GLY A 18 3.99 16.77 -3.47
CA GLY A 18 2.56 16.46 -3.55
C GLY A 18 2.25 15.04 -3.08
N LEU A 19 3.25 14.34 -2.56
CA LEU A 19 3.17 12.94 -2.18
C LEU A 19 2.35 12.77 -0.91
N LEU A 20 1.40 11.83 -0.95
CA LEU A 20 0.55 11.50 0.19
C LEU A 20 0.87 10.10 0.66
N PHE A 21 0.82 9.87 1.97
CA PHE A 21 1.09 8.55 2.52
C PHE A 21 0.15 8.22 3.67
N SER A 22 -0.04 6.91 3.90
CA SER A 22 -0.81 6.39 5.02
C SER A 22 -0.22 5.05 5.42
N LYS A 23 -0.20 4.75 6.71
CA LYS A 23 0.31 3.48 7.24
C LYS A 23 -0.65 2.90 8.26
N TYR A 24 -0.71 1.58 8.31
CA TYR A 24 -1.48 0.88 9.32
C TYR A 24 -0.78 -0.41 9.73
N THR A 25 -0.64 -0.65 11.04
CA THR A 25 -0.02 -1.87 11.55
C THR A 25 -1.10 -2.81 12.07
N PHE A 26 -1.12 -4.02 11.53
CA PHE A 26 -2.08 -5.06 11.92
C PHE A 26 -1.62 -5.76 13.21
N LYS A 27 -2.54 -6.51 13.82
CA LYS A 27 -2.24 -7.26 15.05
C LYS A 27 -1.12 -8.28 14.87
N ASN A 28 -0.94 -8.79 13.66
CA ASN A 28 0.13 -9.74 13.35
C ASN A 28 1.50 -9.08 13.18
N GLY A 29 1.59 -7.77 13.37
CA GLY A 29 2.86 -7.03 13.30
C GLY A 29 3.23 -6.54 11.91
N ILE A 30 2.42 -6.86 10.89
CA ILE A 30 2.68 -6.38 9.53
C ILE A 30 2.12 -4.97 9.39
N THR A 31 2.92 -4.07 8.83
CA THR A 31 2.50 -2.71 8.50
C THR A 31 2.29 -2.61 7.00
N ILE A 32 1.15 -2.11 6.60
CA ILE A 32 0.88 -1.73 5.21
C ILE A 32 1.22 -0.25 5.05
N SER A 33 1.99 0.08 4.04
CA SER A 33 2.33 1.47 3.69
C SER A 33 1.74 1.78 2.34
N VAL A 34 0.93 2.82 2.27
CA VAL A 34 0.24 3.23 1.05
C VAL A 34 0.72 4.63 0.68
N ILE A 35 1.20 4.79 -0.55
CA ILE A 35 1.71 6.06 -1.06
C ILE A 35 1.00 6.37 -2.37
N THR A 36 0.74 7.64 -2.62
CA THR A 36 0.15 8.09 -3.88
C THR A 36 0.75 9.42 -4.31
N ASN A 37 0.43 9.86 -5.52
CA ASN A 37 1.03 11.02 -6.17
C ASN A 37 2.53 10.83 -6.40
N THR A 38 2.87 9.64 -6.87
CA THR A 38 4.22 9.27 -7.32
C THR A 38 4.22 9.22 -8.85
N GLU A 39 5.34 8.82 -9.46
CA GLU A 39 5.34 8.59 -10.91
C GLU A 39 4.46 7.41 -11.34
N PHE A 40 4.11 6.52 -10.40
CA PHE A 40 3.32 5.31 -10.69
C PHE A 40 1.89 5.37 -10.19
N SER A 41 1.49 6.40 -9.47
CA SER A 41 0.17 6.45 -8.83
C SER A 41 -0.29 7.88 -8.67
N ASN A 42 -1.61 8.09 -8.70
CA ASN A 42 -2.19 9.43 -8.61
C ASN A 42 -3.45 9.37 -7.74
N PHE A 43 -3.51 10.24 -6.73
CA PHE A 43 -4.64 10.30 -5.80
C PHE A 43 -5.96 10.60 -6.49
N ASP A 44 -5.94 11.56 -7.43
CA ASP A 44 -7.17 11.95 -8.14
C ASP A 44 -7.69 10.83 -9.05
N ASP A 45 -6.81 9.95 -9.52
CA ASP A 45 -7.18 8.79 -10.33
C ASP A 45 -7.53 7.57 -9.46
N GLY A 46 -7.38 7.69 -8.14
CA GLY A 46 -7.65 6.59 -7.23
C GLY A 46 -6.69 5.43 -7.37
N THR A 47 -5.40 5.72 -7.64
CA THR A 47 -4.36 4.69 -7.73
C THR A 47 -3.29 4.90 -6.67
N TYR A 48 -2.70 3.79 -6.21
CA TYR A 48 -1.81 3.78 -5.05
C TYR A 48 -0.64 2.83 -5.25
N GLU A 49 0.48 3.15 -4.60
CA GLU A 49 1.58 2.22 -4.40
C GLU A 49 1.47 1.63 -3.01
N VAL A 50 1.77 0.33 -2.89
CA VAL A 50 1.61 -0.39 -1.63
C VAL A 50 2.88 -1.18 -1.33
N ALA A 51 3.33 -1.09 -0.08
CA ALA A 51 4.45 -1.88 0.42
C ALA A 51 4.10 -2.44 1.80
N PHE A 52 4.81 -3.51 2.19
CA PHE A 52 4.55 -4.19 3.45
C PHE A 52 5.83 -4.27 4.26
N PHE A 53 5.72 -4.06 5.57
CA PHE A 53 6.85 -4.04 6.48
C PHE A 53 6.55 -4.90 7.70
N LYS A 54 7.60 -5.43 8.31
CA LYS A 54 7.51 -6.08 9.61
C LYS A 54 8.76 -5.68 10.41
N LYS A 55 8.55 -5.14 11.62
CA LYS A 55 9.62 -4.58 12.45
C LYS A 55 10.47 -3.56 11.67
N ASN A 56 9.80 -2.70 10.91
CA ASN A 56 10.42 -1.64 10.10
C ASN A 56 11.32 -2.14 8.96
N LEU A 57 11.25 -3.42 8.63
CA LEU A 57 11.97 -3.99 7.49
C LEU A 57 10.98 -4.35 6.40
N PRO A 58 11.29 -4.04 5.13
CA PRO A 58 10.41 -4.41 4.03
C PRO A 58 10.33 -5.93 3.92
N ILE A 59 9.14 -6.44 3.65
CA ILE A 59 8.93 -7.86 3.39
C ILE A 59 8.44 -8.04 1.96
N GLU A 60 8.69 -9.21 1.40
CA GLU A 60 8.22 -9.53 0.07
C GLU A 60 6.69 -9.53 0.07
N ILE A 61 6.11 -9.21 -1.08
CA ILE A 61 4.68 -9.22 -1.26
C ILE A 61 4.17 -10.65 -1.00
N PRO A 62 3.18 -10.83 -0.12
CA PRO A 62 2.63 -12.16 0.16
C PRO A 62 2.15 -12.86 -1.10
N ASN A 63 2.38 -14.18 -1.17
CA ASN A 63 2.13 -14.96 -2.39
C ASN A 63 0.72 -14.80 -2.96
N LYS A 64 -0.28 -14.73 -2.11
CA LYS A 64 -1.66 -14.61 -2.57
C LYS A 64 -1.91 -13.29 -3.30
N ILE A 65 -1.33 -12.21 -2.77
CA ILE A 65 -1.41 -10.89 -3.39
C ILE A 65 -0.57 -10.88 -4.67
N LYS A 66 0.62 -11.47 -4.60
CA LYS A 66 1.55 -11.56 -5.72
C LYS A 66 0.93 -12.22 -6.95
N LYS A 67 0.16 -13.29 -6.76
CA LYS A 67 -0.50 -14.00 -7.86
C LYS A 67 -1.53 -13.13 -8.57
N VAL A 68 -2.28 -12.33 -7.82
CA VAL A 68 -3.33 -11.48 -8.37
C VAL A 68 -2.75 -10.25 -9.06
N PHE A 69 -1.70 -9.66 -8.48
CA PHE A 69 -1.13 -8.40 -8.96
C PHE A 69 0.25 -8.55 -9.57
N LYS A 70 0.56 -9.69 -10.17
CA LYS A 70 1.90 -9.99 -10.71
C LYS A 70 2.42 -8.92 -11.68
N ASP A 71 1.54 -8.27 -12.43
CA ASP A 71 1.93 -7.24 -13.40
C ASP A 71 2.12 -5.85 -12.77
N ASN A 72 1.80 -5.73 -11.47
CA ASN A 72 1.93 -4.48 -10.74
C ASN A 72 3.13 -4.45 -9.81
N ILE A 73 3.95 -5.50 -9.77
CA ILE A 73 5.06 -5.61 -8.83
C ILE A 73 6.30 -4.88 -9.34
N ILE A 74 6.88 -4.05 -8.46
CA ILE A 74 8.15 -3.38 -8.71
C ILE A 74 9.15 -3.88 -7.65
N TYR A 75 10.32 -4.37 -8.09
CA TYR A 75 11.43 -4.73 -7.20
C TYR A 75 11.09 -5.72 -6.10
N ARG A 76 10.11 -6.59 -6.26
CA ARG A 76 9.72 -7.63 -5.29
C ARG A 76 8.96 -7.11 -4.07
N PHE A 77 9.07 -5.84 -3.73
CA PHE A 77 8.57 -5.30 -2.46
C PHE A 77 7.43 -4.30 -2.61
N PHE A 78 7.16 -3.83 -3.82
CA PHE A 78 6.18 -2.77 -4.05
C PHE A 78 5.14 -3.18 -5.07
N LEU A 79 3.89 -2.77 -4.82
CA LEU A 79 2.83 -2.83 -5.81
C LEU A 79 2.59 -1.41 -6.33
N LYS A 80 2.52 -1.25 -7.65
CA LYS A 80 2.24 0.04 -8.28
C LYS A 80 0.85 0.06 -8.91
N GLU A 81 0.29 1.26 -9.08
CA GLU A 81 -0.96 1.47 -9.82
C GLU A 81 -2.12 0.60 -9.31
N ILE A 82 -2.21 0.42 -7.99
CA ILE A 82 -3.30 -0.35 -7.40
C ILE A 82 -4.55 0.53 -7.31
N PRO A 83 -5.66 0.14 -7.95
CA PRO A 83 -6.88 0.93 -7.87
C PRO A 83 -7.52 0.83 -6.50
N GLU A 84 -8.19 1.89 -6.11
CA GLU A 84 -8.83 2.02 -4.81
C GLU A 84 -9.75 0.84 -4.49
N GLU A 85 -10.53 0.38 -5.46
CA GLU A 85 -11.49 -0.71 -5.26
C GLU A 85 -10.84 -2.06 -4.94
N LYS A 86 -9.52 -2.19 -5.14
CA LYS A 86 -8.77 -3.41 -4.80
C LYS A 86 -8.12 -3.36 -3.42
N MET A 87 -8.10 -2.19 -2.80
CA MET A 87 -7.38 -2.01 -1.53
C MET A 87 -7.99 -2.83 -0.40
N ASN A 88 -9.30 -2.91 -0.29
CA ASN A 88 -9.93 -3.67 0.78
C ASN A 88 -9.61 -5.16 0.71
N TRP A 89 -9.51 -5.71 -0.49
CA TRP A 89 -9.11 -7.11 -0.64
C TRP A 89 -7.68 -7.32 -0.16
N ILE A 90 -6.75 -6.42 -0.54
CA ILE A 90 -5.36 -6.49 -0.10
C ILE A 90 -5.27 -6.42 1.44
N ILE A 91 -5.96 -5.45 2.04
CA ILE A 91 -6.00 -5.27 3.49
C ILE A 91 -6.47 -6.55 4.19
N LYS A 92 -7.51 -7.17 3.67
CA LYS A 92 -8.04 -8.42 4.22
C LYS A 92 -7.00 -9.54 4.15
N GLN A 93 -6.28 -9.66 3.03
CA GLN A 93 -5.27 -10.71 2.89
C GLN A 93 -4.14 -10.54 3.92
N ILE A 94 -3.74 -9.31 4.21
CA ILE A 94 -2.72 -9.05 5.22
C ILE A 94 -3.24 -9.34 6.62
N ALA A 95 -4.46 -8.96 6.91
CA ALA A 95 -5.06 -9.13 8.24
C ALA A 95 -5.15 -10.60 8.67
N ILE A 96 -5.29 -11.52 7.72
CA ILE A 96 -5.44 -12.94 8.02
C ILE A 96 -4.13 -13.74 7.98
N LEU A 97 -3.00 -13.08 7.77
CA LEU A 97 -1.70 -13.76 7.78
C LEU A 97 -1.24 -14.15 9.18
#